data_bc9a0f8e6d17a2c6c77f91acfd6bf4ce
#
_entry.id   bc9a0f8e6d17a2c6c77f91acfd6bf4ce
#
_cell.length_a   1.000
_cell.length_b   1.000
_cell.length_c   1.000
_cell.angle_alpha   90.00
_cell.angle_beta   90.00
_cell.angle_gamma   90.00
#
_symmetry.space_group_name_H-M   'P 1'
#
loop_
_entity.id
_entity.type
_entity.pdbx_description
1 polymer ?
#
loop_
_entity_poly.entity_id
_entity_poly.type
_entity_poly.pdbx_seq_one_letter_code
_entity_poly.pdbx_strand_id
1 'polypeptide(L)'
;MKRFISRAVAVILTCVLAFGSAVCFAADGTESAGGKKYYDYGTYVLLGDSVASGHNDLVYVDSEFKRVENSYGAYVADALGVNYVPMACPGFRTIDIRYMLEDDYPGDDYLFHDSHDPEVMKSRIPEYRRAISQAGLITLGVGGNDFGTYLTWVIADILEKEGTCSKYVKALRDLLKENGIVNDKLDKIVELAKITDAMPELIRVLPHALKYGVENFFENWNHVIEDIYALNPDVQLLVIGMFDTSVKSDDGATDTEENKDDSQSINLGQMVVDIANKPMKEGAEKYGYIFVDTTGTTCDTYHPTAAGHRHIADRILDALPDANFPFADVASDSEYYDAIEFMYRKGYMAGTSETQFSPDSALTKAALVQAL
;
A
#
# COMPACT_ATOMS: atom_id res chain seq x y z
N MET A 1 -28.51 21.51 3.41
CA MET A 1 -27.37 20.69 3.94
C MET A 1 -26.68 19.90 2.85
N LYS A 2 -27.34 19.01 2.09
CA LYS A 2 -26.74 18.24 0.94
C LYS A 2 -25.99 19.12 -0.09
N ARG A 3 -26.49 20.32 -0.40
CA ARG A 3 -25.80 21.24 -1.35
C ARG A 3 -24.55 21.93 -0.82
N PHE A 4 -24.35 21.98 0.51
CA PHE A 4 -23.16 22.60 1.12
C PHE A 4 -22.00 21.58 1.19
N ILE A 5 -22.29 20.34 1.53
CA ILE A 5 -21.33 19.23 1.50
C ILE A 5 -20.81 19.02 0.07
N SER A 6 -21.70 19.09 -0.93
CA SER A 6 -21.34 19.03 -2.36
C SER A 6 -20.40 20.15 -2.80
N ARG A 7 -20.46 21.36 -2.20
CA ARG A 7 -19.57 22.46 -2.55
C ARG A 7 -18.20 22.39 -1.87
N ALA A 8 -18.13 21.89 -0.64
CA ALA A 8 -16.86 21.66 0.03
C ALA A 8 -16.05 20.54 -0.67
N VAL A 9 -16.74 19.48 -1.08
CA VAL A 9 -16.16 18.39 -1.92
C VAL A 9 -15.73 18.93 -3.29
N ALA A 10 -16.48 19.84 -3.90
CA ALA A 10 -16.11 20.44 -5.19
C ALA A 10 -14.85 21.31 -5.11
N VAL A 11 -14.57 21.98 -4.00
CA VAL A 11 -13.33 22.76 -3.79
C VAL A 11 -12.12 21.83 -3.64
N ILE A 12 -12.28 20.67 -3.00
CA ILE A 12 -11.23 19.64 -2.93
C ILE A 12 -10.96 19.06 -4.32
N LEU A 13 -12.00 18.80 -5.12
CA LEU A 13 -11.87 18.34 -6.50
C LEU A 13 -11.13 19.34 -7.41
N THR A 14 -11.32 20.63 -7.22
CA THR A 14 -10.73 21.65 -8.10
C THR A 14 -9.22 21.77 -7.91
N CYS A 15 -8.70 21.43 -6.74
CA CYS A 15 -7.25 21.39 -6.48
C CYS A 15 -6.58 20.14 -7.05
N VAL A 16 -7.32 19.05 -7.28
CA VAL A 16 -6.79 17.76 -7.75
C VAL A 16 -6.83 17.65 -9.29
N LEU A 17 -7.73 18.36 -9.97
CA LEU A 17 -7.93 18.25 -11.42
C LEU A 17 -6.90 19.02 -12.28
N ALA A 18 -5.87 19.64 -11.69
CA ALA A 18 -4.87 20.42 -12.42
C ALA A 18 -3.74 19.59 -13.06
N PHE A 19 -3.72 18.27 -12.91
CA PHE A 19 -2.68 17.41 -13.50
C PHE A 19 -3.25 16.26 -14.34
N GLY A 20 -2.90 16.33 -15.55
CA GLY A 20 -3.04 15.59 -16.78
C GLY A 20 -3.41 14.12 -16.83
N SER A 21 -4.11 13.80 -17.88
CA SER A 21 -4.58 12.50 -18.34
C SER A 21 -3.44 11.57 -18.75
N ALA A 22 -3.43 10.33 -18.27
CA ALA A 22 -2.63 9.25 -18.82
C ALA A 22 -3.51 8.02 -19.14
N VAL A 23 -3.17 7.39 -20.24
CA VAL A 23 -3.93 6.32 -20.92
C VAL A 23 -3.67 4.98 -20.24
N CYS A 24 -4.73 4.24 -19.90
CA CYS A 24 -4.65 2.86 -19.43
C CYS A 24 -4.58 1.87 -20.61
N PHE A 25 -3.62 0.96 -20.55
CA PHE A 25 -3.65 -0.29 -21.32
C PHE A 25 -4.08 -1.43 -20.40
N ALA A 26 -5.17 -2.10 -20.76
CA ALA A 26 -5.59 -3.34 -20.13
C ALA A 26 -4.85 -4.52 -20.80
N ALA A 27 -4.25 -5.39 -20.00
CA ALA A 27 -3.74 -6.67 -20.48
C ALA A 27 -4.74 -7.78 -20.16
N ASP A 28 -5.28 -8.41 -21.18
CA ASP A 28 -6.08 -9.62 -21.06
C ASP A 28 -5.16 -10.82 -20.77
N GLY A 29 -5.44 -11.52 -19.67
CA GLY A 29 -4.72 -12.73 -19.28
C GLY A 29 -5.24 -13.97 -19.98
N THR A 30 -4.40 -14.69 -20.69
CA THR A 30 -4.64 -16.06 -21.15
C THR A 30 -3.87 -17.03 -20.26
N GLU A 31 -4.58 -18.03 -19.71
CA GLU A 31 -3.99 -19.13 -18.93
C GLU A 31 -2.92 -19.88 -19.72
N SER A 32 -1.71 -19.96 -19.20
CA SER A 32 -0.61 -20.78 -19.70
C SER A 32 -0.81 -22.22 -19.25
N ALA A 33 -0.74 -23.17 -20.17
CA ALA A 33 -0.86 -24.63 -19.94
C ALA A 33 0.39 -25.29 -19.31
N GLY A 34 1.35 -24.51 -18.79
CA GLY A 34 2.50 -24.97 -18.02
C GLY A 34 2.49 -24.20 -16.69
N GLY A 35 2.47 -24.90 -15.56
CA GLY A 35 2.48 -24.26 -14.25
C GLY A 35 3.66 -23.30 -14.11
N LYS A 36 3.40 -22.09 -13.66
CA LYS A 36 4.39 -21.05 -13.38
C LYS A 36 5.41 -21.58 -12.38
N LYS A 37 6.69 -21.38 -12.66
CA LYS A 37 7.79 -21.71 -11.76
C LYS A 37 8.34 -20.40 -11.16
N TYR A 38 8.60 -20.41 -9.87
CA TYR A 38 9.17 -19.26 -9.18
C TYR A 38 10.67 -19.38 -8.99
N TYR A 39 11.37 -18.25 -8.97
CA TYR A 39 12.77 -18.20 -8.56
C TYR A 39 12.91 -18.56 -7.08
N ASP A 40 14.07 -19.07 -6.69
CA ASP A 40 14.41 -19.24 -5.28
C ASP A 40 14.83 -17.90 -4.70
N TYR A 41 13.92 -17.28 -3.96
CA TYR A 41 14.17 -16.01 -3.29
C TYR A 41 14.87 -16.15 -1.93
N GLY A 42 15.06 -17.40 -1.43
CA GLY A 42 15.67 -17.67 -0.13
C GLY A 42 14.88 -17.08 1.05
N THR A 43 14.89 -15.75 1.21
CA THR A 43 14.17 -15.05 2.28
C THR A 43 13.15 -14.04 1.71
N TYR A 44 11.92 -14.15 2.16
CA TYR A 44 10.83 -13.20 1.88
C TYR A 44 10.58 -12.34 3.11
N VAL A 45 10.73 -11.04 2.98
CA VAL A 45 10.42 -10.03 4.00
C VAL A 45 9.12 -9.31 3.65
N LEU A 46 8.22 -9.24 4.59
CA LEU A 46 6.96 -8.51 4.46
C LEU A 46 7.04 -7.21 5.26
N LEU A 47 6.90 -6.08 4.58
CA LEU A 47 6.85 -4.75 5.17
C LEU A 47 5.46 -4.15 5.03
N GLY A 48 5.05 -3.33 5.98
CA GLY A 48 3.80 -2.60 5.85
C GLY A 48 3.04 -2.40 7.16
N ASP A 49 1.73 -2.25 7.01
CA ASP A 49 0.80 -1.91 8.07
C ASP A 49 -0.05 -3.11 8.56
N SER A 50 -1.26 -2.82 9.08
CA SER A 50 -2.19 -3.85 9.58
C SER A 50 -2.64 -4.83 8.50
N VAL A 51 -2.84 -4.38 7.27
CA VAL A 51 -3.19 -5.27 6.14
C VAL A 51 -2.06 -6.24 5.88
N ALA A 52 -0.83 -5.74 5.82
CA ALA A 52 0.35 -6.56 5.62
C ALA A 52 0.56 -7.55 6.77
N SER A 53 0.37 -7.12 8.01
CA SER A 53 0.52 -8.00 9.18
C SER A 53 -0.54 -9.10 9.28
N GLY A 54 -1.58 -9.07 8.46
CA GLY A 54 -2.66 -10.07 8.46
C GLY A 54 -3.81 -9.75 9.40
N HIS A 55 -3.94 -8.49 9.81
CA HIS A 55 -5.06 -8.05 10.63
C HIS A 55 -6.37 -8.21 9.85
N ASN A 56 -7.38 -8.72 10.51
CA ASN A 56 -8.77 -8.75 10.06
C ASN A 56 -9.69 -8.67 11.28
N ASP A 57 -11.01 -8.59 11.08
CA ASP A 57 -11.97 -8.41 12.16
C ASP A 57 -12.02 -9.59 13.14
N LEU A 58 -11.46 -10.73 12.76
CA LEU A 58 -11.40 -11.95 13.59
C LEU A 58 -10.03 -12.13 14.27
N VAL A 59 -8.96 -11.54 13.71
CA VAL A 59 -7.59 -11.72 14.18
C VAL A 59 -6.96 -10.35 14.39
N TYR A 60 -6.78 -9.97 15.65
CA TYR A 60 -5.98 -8.82 16.03
C TYR A 60 -4.50 -9.19 16.04
N VAL A 61 -3.68 -8.43 15.35
CA VAL A 61 -2.23 -8.55 15.35
C VAL A 61 -1.65 -7.39 16.15
N ASP A 62 -0.88 -7.71 17.18
CA ASP A 62 -0.12 -6.70 17.91
C ASP A 62 1.16 -6.28 17.16
N SER A 63 1.96 -5.41 17.78
CA SER A 63 3.22 -4.92 17.23
C SER A 63 4.37 -5.94 17.24
N GLU A 64 4.12 -7.19 17.55
CA GLU A 64 5.11 -8.24 17.51
C GLU A 64 5.24 -8.79 16.09
N PHE A 65 6.29 -8.50 15.39
CA PHE A 65 6.60 -9.04 14.08
C PHE A 65 6.45 -10.56 14.05
N LYS A 66 5.28 -11.07 13.70
CA LYS A 66 4.98 -12.50 13.73
C LYS A 66 4.18 -12.95 12.52
N ARG A 67 4.35 -14.22 12.16
CA ARG A 67 3.54 -14.85 11.13
C ARG A 67 2.10 -14.96 11.61
N VAL A 68 1.17 -14.51 10.79
CA VAL A 68 -0.27 -14.71 10.94
C VAL A 68 -0.73 -15.64 9.83
N GLU A 69 -1.31 -16.77 10.22
CA GLU A 69 -1.86 -17.73 9.27
C GLU A 69 -3.08 -17.12 8.56
N ASN A 70 -3.28 -17.51 7.32
CA ASN A 70 -4.30 -16.94 6.43
C ASN A 70 -4.10 -15.46 6.05
N SER A 71 -2.94 -14.85 6.36
CA SER A 71 -2.52 -13.58 5.77
C SER A 71 -1.96 -13.78 4.37
N TYR A 72 -1.98 -12.74 3.53
CA TYR A 72 -1.40 -12.83 2.21
C TYR A 72 0.10 -13.16 2.25
N GLY A 73 0.83 -12.63 3.24
CA GLY A 73 2.25 -12.93 3.41
C GLY A 73 2.52 -14.40 3.71
N ALA A 74 1.69 -15.04 4.56
CA ALA A 74 1.80 -16.46 4.84
C ALA A 74 1.51 -17.30 3.58
N TYR A 75 0.45 -16.97 2.83
CA TYR A 75 0.12 -17.67 1.58
C TYR A 75 1.22 -17.58 0.53
N VAL A 76 1.81 -16.39 0.35
CA VAL A 76 2.95 -16.19 -0.57
C VAL A 76 4.16 -17.00 -0.11
N ALA A 77 4.51 -16.95 1.17
CA ALA A 77 5.63 -17.71 1.72
C ALA A 77 5.49 -19.21 1.52
N ASP A 78 4.28 -19.74 1.78
CA ASP A 78 3.99 -21.16 1.60
C ASP A 78 4.06 -21.60 0.14
N ALA A 79 3.51 -20.77 -0.77
CA ALA A 79 3.54 -21.04 -2.21
C ALA A 79 4.97 -21.04 -2.78
N LEU A 80 5.84 -20.17 -2.27
CA LEU A 80 7.23 -20.05 -2.70
C LEU A 80 8.18 -21.00 -1.97
N GLY A 81 7.79 -21.55 -0.80
CA GLY A 81 8.63 -22.40 0.03
C GLY A 81 9.86 -21.68 0.62
N VAL A 82 9.75 -20.38 0.91
CA VAL A 82 10.85 -19.51 1.34
C VAL A 82 10.88 -19.30 2.85
N ASN A 83 12.02 -18.85 3.39
CA ASN A 83 12.11 -18.35 4.76
C ASN A 83 11.32 -17.05 4.88
N TYR A 84 10.27 -17.04 5.70
CA TYR A 84 9.36 -15.89 5.85
C TYR A 84 9.69 -15.03 7.07
N VAL A 85 9.92 -13.76 6.87
CA VAL A 85 10.24 -12.77 7.90
C VAL A 85 9.21 -11.64 7.87
N PRO A 86 8.13 -11.73 8.67
CA PRO A 86 7.13 -10.68 8.77
C PRO A 86 7.69 -9.50 9.57
N MET A 87 7.70 -8.31 8.98
CA MET A 87 8.16 -7.05 9.59
C MET A 87 7.09 -5.95 9.47
N ALA A 88 5.86 -6.33 9.13
CA ALA A 88 4.73 -5.42 9.08
C ALA A 88 4.18 -5.14 10.47
N CYS A 89 3.72 -3.91 10.70
CA CYS A 89 3.25 -3.46 11.99
C CYS A 89 1.93 -2.69 11.86
N PRO A 90 0.85 -3.07 12.55
CA PRO A 90 -0.42 -2.36 12.50
C PRO A 90 -0.25 -0.87 12.79
N GLY A 91 -0.91 -0.03 12.00
CA GLY A 91 -0.86 1.42 12.19
C GLY A 91 0.31 2.12 11.50
N PHE A 92 1.30 1.42 10.99
CA PHE A 92 2.41 2.04 10.28
C PHE A 92 1.93 2.86 9.10
N ARG A 93 2.50 4.06 8.98
CA ARG A 93 2.46 4.95 7.83
C ARG A 93 3.79 4.90 7.08
N THR A 94 3.86 5.53 5.94
CA THR A 94 5.13 5.70 5.21
C THR A 94 6.20 6.38 6.07
N ILE A 95 5.83 7.38 6.87
CA ILE A 95 6.74 8.08 7.78
C ILE A 95 7.29 7.17 8.88
N ASP A 96 6.48 6.24 9.40
CA ASP A 96 6.91 5.29 10.42
C ASP A 96 7.91 4.27 9.84
N ILE A 97 7.68 3.81 8.59
CA ILE A 97 8.65 2.96 7.89
C ILE A 97 9.94 3.71 7.60
N ARG A 98 9.88 4.96 7.15
CA ARG A 98 11.06 5.79 6.93
C ARG A 98 11.88 5.94 8.21
N TYR A 99 11.25 6.15 9.36
CA TYR A 99 11.93 6.19 10.66
C TYR A 99 12.69 4.89 10.96
N MET A 100 12.15 3.74 10.56
CA MET A 100 12.83 2.44 10.74
C MET A 100 14.02 2.27 9.78
N LEU A 101 14.07 3.01 8.68
CA LEU A 101 15.07 2.86 7.60
C LEU A 101 16.16 3.91 7.63
N GLU A 102 15.83 5.18 7.89
CA GLU A 102 16.74 6.32 7.76
C GLU A 102 17.38 6.70 9.09
N ASP A 103 18.71 6.90 9.09
CA ASP A 103 19.42 7.35 10.29
C ASP A 103 19.07 8.80 10.59
N ASP A 104 18.91 9.11 11.89
CA ASP A 104 18.64 10.46 12.40
C ASP A 104 17.35 11.11 11.87
N TYR A 105 16.46 10.36 11.21
CA TYR A 105 15.15 10.86 10.81
C TYR A 105 14.24 10.99 12.04
N PRO A 106 13.73 12.19 12.36
CA PRO A 106 13.01 12.41 13.62
C PRO A 106 11.58 11.89 13.63
N GLY A 107 11.01 11.60 12.45
CA GLY A 107 9.57 11.37 12.32
C GLY A 107 8.75 12.66 12.49
N ASP A 108 7.48 12.49 12.84
CA ASP A 108 6.55 13.59 13.15
C ASP A 108 6.00 13.47 14.59
N ASP A 109 5.16 14.43 15.01
CA ASP A 109 4.52 14.44 16.32
C ASP A 109 3.58 13.24 16.56
N TYR A 110 3.26 12.48 15.51
CA TYR A 110 2.35 11.32 15.54
C TYR A 110 3.07 10.00 15.26
N LEU A 111 4.39 9.99 15.36
CA LEU A 111 5.21 8.80 15.12
C LEU A 111 4.71 7.63 15.98
N PHE A 112 4.42 6.50 15.33
CA PHE A 112 3.84 5.28 15.92
C PHE A 112 2.46 5.45 16.60
N HIS A 113 1.81 6.61 16.52
CA HIS A 113 0.41 6.88 16.93
C HIS A 113 0.00 6.44 18.35
N ASP A 114 0.85 6.53 19.34
CA ASP A 114 0.59 6.02 20.70
C ASP A 114 0.24 4.51 20.78
N SER A 115 0.26 3.78 19.66
CA SER A 115 -0.05 2.34 19.65
C SER A 115 1.18 1.48 19.81
N HIS A 116 2.35 2.06 19.60
CA HIS A 116 3.63 1.41 19.77
C HIS A 116 4.53 2.29 20.61
N ASP A 117 5.26 1.65 21.53
CA ASP A 117 6.29 2.35 22.32
C ASP A 117 7.45 2.75 21.39
N PRO A 118 7.75 4.05 21.22
CA PRO A 118 8.83 4.51 20.36
C PRO A 118 10.21 3.92 20.71
N GLU A 119 10.50 3.69 21.99
CA GLU A 119 11.77 3.08 22.41
C GLU A 119 11.83 1.60 22.03
N VAL A 120 10.71 0.87 22.11
CA VAL A 120 10.61 -0.50 21.62
C VAL A 120 10.84 -0.53 20.12
N MET A 121 10.18 0.34 19.35
CA MET A 121 10.36 0.42 17.89
C MET A 121 11.80 0.76 17.53
N LYS A 122 12.39 1.74 18.20
CA LYS A 122 13.79 2.12 18.02
C LYS A 122 14.74 0.94 18.27
N SER A 123 14.47 0.13 19.28
CA SER A 123 15.29 -1.05 19.57
C SER A 123 15.25 -2.11 18.47
N ARG A 124 14.20 -2.10 17.63
CA ARG A 124 13.99 -3.04 16.52
C ARG A 124 14.60 -2.59 15.18
N ILE A 125 15.08 -1.34 15.08
CA ILE A 125 15.68 -0.80 13.85
C ILE A 125 16.79 -1.72 13.29
N PRO A 126 17.76 -2.21 14.11
CA PRO A 126 18.80 -3.09 13.57
C PRO A 126 18.28 -4.41 13.00
N GLU A 127 17.24 -4.97 13.59
CA GLU A 127 16.57 -6.19 13.11
C GLU A 127 15.84 -5.92 11.80
N TYR A 128 15.09 -4.82 11.74
CA TYR A 128 14.31 -4.39 10.57
C TYR A 128 15.22 -4.20 9.34
N ARG A 129 16.30 -3.43 9.48
CA ARG A 129 17.27 -3.17 8.41
C ARG A 129 18.03 -4.43 7.99
N ARG A 130 18.40 -5.27 8.95
CA ARG A 130 19.05 -6.55 8.64
C ARG A 130 18.13 -7.47 7.84
N ALA A 131 16.85 -7.56 8.19
CA ALA A 131 15.90 -8.35 7.42
C ALA A 131 15.85 -7.90 5.96
N ILE A 132 15.73 -6.58 5.72
CA ILE A 132 15.73 -6.00 4.38
C ILE A 132 17.03 -6.31 3.62
N SER A 133 18.19 -6.13 4.25
CA SER A 133 19.49 -6.36 3.61
C SER A 133 19.74 -7.83 3.20
N GLN A 134 19.00 -8.77 3.79
CA GLN A 134 19.13 -10.21 3.53
C GLN A 134 17.97 -10.78 2.70
N ALA A 135 17.01 -9.95 2.30
CA ALA A 135 15.85 -10.39 1.57
C ALA A 135 16.16 -10.67 0.09
N GLY A 136 15.69 -11.78 -0.47
CA GLY A 136 15.59 -11.95 -1.91
C GLY A 136 14.29 -11.42 -2.49
N LEU A 137 13.24 -11.38 -1.65
CA LEU A 137 11.93 -10.84 -2.00
C LEU A 137 11.42 -9.94 -0.88
N ILE A 138 10.89 -8.78 -1.25
CA ILE A 138 10.15 -7.88 -0.33
C ILE A 138 8.79 -7.57 -0.93
N THR A 139 7.73 -7.63 -0.10
CA THR A 139 6.48 -6.96 -0.39
C THR A 139 6.29 -5.79 0.58
N LEU A 140 5.89 -4.63 0.05
CA LEU A 140 5.60 -3.41 0.79
C LEU A 140 4.14 -3.04 0.61
N GLY A 141 3.34 -3.15 1.69
CA GLY A 141 1.92 -2.79 1.70
C GLY A 141 1.64 -1.75 2.78
N VAL A 142 1.65 -0.47 2.42
CA VAL A 142 1.49 0.67 3.34
C VAL A 142 0.82 1.84 2.62
N GLY A 143 0.19 2.72 3.37
CA GLY A 143 -0.41 3.97 2.86
C GLY A 143 -1.80 4.25 3.41
N GLY A 144 -2.58 3.22 3.73
CA GLY A 144 -3.93 3.39 4.27
C GLY A 144 -3.96 4.27 5.52
N ASN A 145 -2.98 4.12 6.39
CA ASN A 145 -2.88 4.90 7.61
C ASN A 145 -2.45 6.36 7.35
N ASP A 146 -1.70 6.65 6.30
CA ASP A 146 -1.31 8.01 5.91
C ASP A 146 -2.54 8.87 5.61
N PHE A 147 -3.61 8.29 5.07
CA PHE A 147 -4.82 9.03 4.66
C PHE A 147 -5.91 9.08 5.73
N GLY A 148 -5.88 8.23 6.75
CA GLY A 148 -7.04 8.09 7.64
C GLY A 148 -6.75 8.08 9.14
N THR A 149 -5.77 7.32 9.56
CA THR A 149 -5.63 6.93 10.97
C THR A 149 -5.40 8.09 11.92
N TYR A 150 -4.68 9.12 11.52
CA TYR A 150 -4.38 10.28 12.38
C TYR A 150 -5.29 11.50 12.14
N LEU A 151 -6.29 11.42 11.28
CA LEU A 151 -7.24 12.52 11.07
C LEU A 151 -7.81 13.04 12.41
N THR A 152 -8.14 12.12 13.32
CA THR A 152 -8.68 12.47 14.64
C THR A 152 -7.68 13.30 15.45
N TRP A 153 -6.39 12.93 15.41
CA TRP A 153 -5.30 13.63 16.09
C TRP A 153 -5.14 15.03 15.53
N VAL A 154 -4.95 15.15 14.22
CA VAL A 154 -4.71 16.43 13.54
C VAL A 154 -5.88 17.40 13.73
N ILE A 155 -7.12 16.92 13.61
CA ILE A 155 -8.31 17.74 13.86
C ILE A 155 -8.35 18.24 15.31
N ALA A 156 -8.09 17.35 16.28
CA ALA A 156 -8.06 17.71 17.68
C ALA A 156 -6.97 18.76 17.97
N ASP A 157 -5.76 18.58 17.42
CA ASP A 157 -4.64 19.50 17.62
C ASP A 157 -4.87 20.87 17.02
N ILE A 158 -5.44 20.95 15.80
CA ILE A 158 -5.77 22.23 15.18
C ILE A 158 -6.76 23.00 16.06
N LEU A 159 -7.85 22.35 16.47
CA LEU A 159 -8.89 23.00 17.27
C LEU A 159 -8.42 23.36 18.68
N GLU A 160 -7.55 22.54 19.27
CA GLU A 160 -6.96 22.80 20.59
C GLU A 160 -5.99 23.98 20.56
N LYS A 161 -5.11 24.07 19.55
CA LYS A 161 -4.21 25.19 19.31
C LYS A 161 -4.98 26.52 19.08
N GLU A 162 -6.14 26.46 18.44
CA GLU A 162 -7.02 27.60 18.23
C GLU A 162 -7.86 27.96 19.47
N GLY A 163 -7.91 27.11 20.49
CA GLY A 163 -8.73 27.27 21.69
C GLY A 163 -10.22 27.21 21.44
N THR A 164 -10.64 26.50 20.38
CA THR A 164 -12.03 26.39 19.96
C THR A 164 -12.62 25.00 20.21
N CYS A 165 -13.93 24.88 20.25
CA CYS A 165 -14.67 23.61 20.31
C CYS A 165 -14.21 22.64 21.42
N SER A 166 -13.90 23.12 22.62
CA SER A 166 -13.31 22.31 23.70
C SER A 166 -14.07 21.02 24.02
N LYS A 167 -15.39 21.00 23.87
CA LYS A 167 -16.20 19.76 24.06
C LYS A 167 -15.93 18.74 22.97
N TYR A 168 -15.80 19.19 21.73
CA TYR A 168 -15.49 18.32 20.58
C TYR A 168 -14.05 17.80 20.67
N VAL A 169 -13.09 18.68 20.96
CA VAL A 169 -11.70 18.30 21.19
C VAL A 169 -11.60 17.22 22.27
N LYS A 170 -12.29 17.43 23.42
CA LYS A 170 -12.34 16.42 24.48
C LYS A 170 -12.90 15.10 23.99
N ALA A 171 -14.00 15.12 23.26
CA ALA A 171 -14.63 13.91 22.73
C ALA A 171 -13.72 13.17 21.73
N LEU A 172 -12.97 13.89 20.87
CA LEU A 172 -11.96 13.30 19.99
C LEU A 172 -10.80 12.68 20.79
N ARG A 173 -10.31 13.37 21.82
CA ARG A 173 -9.25 12.84 22.70
C ARG A 173 -9.71 11.61 23.49
N ASP A 174 -10.98 11.59 23.96
CA ASP A 174 -11.55 10.43 24.63
C ASP A 174 -11.68 9.25 23.65
N LEU A 175 -12.13 9.49 22.42
CA LEU A 175 -12.18 8.48 21.35
C LEU A 175 -10.81 7.85 21.08
N LEU A 176 -9.76 8.66 21.04
CA LEU A 176 -8.40 8.20 20.83
C LEU A 176 -7.89 7.32 21.98
N LYS A 177 -8.25 7.66 23.23
CA LYS A 177 -7.86 6.88 24.43
C LYS A 177 -8.58 5.54 24.54
N GLU A 178 -9.86 5.49 24.15
CA GLU A 178 -10.68 4.31 24.31
C GLU A 178 -10.40 3.21 23.28
N ASN A 179 -10.00 3.60 22.07
CA ASN A 179 -9.98 2.70 20.94
C ASN A 179 -8.58 2.46 20.35
N GLY A 180 -7.54 3.12 20.85
CA GLY A 180 -6.22 3.05 20.22
C GLY A 180 -6.24 3.48 18.75
N ILE A 181 -5.61 2.74 17.86
CA ILE A 181 -5.73 2.92 16.40
C ILE A 181 -7.08 2.36 15.96
N VAL A 182 -8.05 3.23 15.72
CA VAL A 182 -9.37 2.83 15.20
C VAL A 182 -9.53 3.34 13.78
N ASN A 183 -9.77 2.44 12.85
CA ASN A 183 -9.94 2.74 11.43
C ASN A 183 -11.31 3.37 11.07
N ASP A 184 -12.30 3.32 11.96
CA ASP A 184 -13.69 3.81 11.76
C ASP A 184 -13.91 5.31 11.96
N LYS A 185 -12.91 6.13 11.67
CA LYS A 185 -12.87 7.43 12.33
C LYS A 185 -13.72 8.50 11.70
N LEU A 186 -13.87 8.51 10.39
CA LEU A 186 -14.58 9.63 9.75
C LEU A 186 -16.04 9.69 10.19
N ASP A 187 -16.73 8.57 10.25
CA ASP A 187 -18.12 8.53 10.69
C ASP A 187 -18.26 8.92 12.16
N LYS A 188 -17.37 8.44 13.03
CA LYS A 188 -17.32 8.79 14.45
C LYS A 188 -16.93 10.26 14.66
N ILE A 189 -15.96 10.78 13.90
CA ILE A 189 -15.57 12.20 13.90
C ILE A 189 -16.78 13.07 13.56
N VAL A 190 -17.53 12.69 12.52
CA VAL A 190 -18.74 13.40 12.08
C VAL A 190 -19.86 13.29 13.12
N GLU A 191 -20.07 12.12 13.72
CA GLU A 191 -21.06 11.92 14.77
C GLU A 191 -20.76 12.79 16.00
N LEU A 192 -19.53 12.76 16.49
CA LEU A 192 -19.08 13.60 17.60
C LEU A 192 -19.22 15.09 17.29
N ALA A 193 -18.93 15.52 16.06
CA ALA A 193 -19.12 16.89 15.64
C ALA A 193 -20.61 17.31 15.66
N LYS A 194 -21.52 16.40 15.29
CA LYS A 194 -22.98 16.64 15.39
C LYS A 194 -23.44 16.76 16.84
N ILE A 195 -23.02 15.86 17.71
CA ILE A 195 -23.42 15.82 19.14
C ILE A 195 -22.90 17.06 19.91
N THR A 196 -21.74 17.57 19.50
CA THR A 196 -21.09 18.72 20.15
C THR A 196 -21.32 20.06 19.47
N ASP A 197 -22.18 20.11 18.45
CA ASP A 197 -22.46 21.31 17.60
C ASP A 197 -21.21 21.86 16.89
N ALA A 198 -20.20 21.01 16.62
CA ALA A 198 -18.91 21.39 16.03
C ALA A 198 -18.83 21.15 14.51
N MET A 199 -19.93 20.84 13.84
CA MET A 199 -19.95 20.59 12.39
C MET A 199 -19.33 21.71 11.53
N PRO A 200 -19.58 23.00 11.80
CA PRO A 200 -18.95 24.08 11.02
C PRO A 200 -17.42 24.03 11.12
N GLU A 201 -16.89 23.77 12.32
CA GLU A 201 -15.46 23.71 12.57
C GLU A 201 -14.83 22.44 11.94
N LEU A 202 -15.50 21.30 12.03
CA LEU A 202 -15.05 20.09 11.32
C LEU A 202 -14.95 20.34 9.81
N ILE A 203 -15.98 20.93 9.19
CA ILE A 203 -15.97 21.27 7.75
C ILE A 203 -14.80 22.21 7.41
N ARG A 204 -14.43 23.11 8.31
CA ARG A 204 -13.32 24.04 8.13
C ARG A 204 -11.96 23.36 8.22
N VAL A 205 -11.76 22.48 9.21
CA VAL A 205 -10.43 21.91 9.49
C VAL A 205 -10.14 20.60 8.75
N LEU A 206 -11.17 19.85 8.37
CA LEU A 206 -11.02 18.57 7.69
C LEU A 206 -10.13 18.62 6.42
N PRO A 207 -10.27 19.63 5.54
CA PRO A 207 -9.40 19.75 4.38
C PRO A 207 -7.90 19.90 4.74
N HIS A 208 -7.60 20.57 5.86
CA HIS A 208 -6.23 20.75 6.34
C HIS A 208 -5.65 19.43 6.89
N ALA A 209 -6.48 18.68 7.62
CA ALA A 209 -6.05 17.37 8.13
C ALA A 209 -5.82 16.36 6.98
N LEU A 210 -6.72 16.31 6.00
CA LEU A 210 -6.54 15.46 4.80
C LEU A 210 -5.29 15.84 4.00
N LYS A 211 -5.07 17.14 3.81
CA LYS A 211 -3.88 17.66 3.12
C LYS A 211 -2.59 17.22 3.81
N TYR A 212 -2.55 17.29 5.14
CA TYR A 212 -1.40 16.83 5.91
C TYR A 212 -1.04 15.38 5.58
N GLY A 213 -2.01 14.48 5.51
CA GLY A 213 -1.77 13.08 5.18
C GLY A 213 -1.28 12.84 3.77
N VAL A 214 -1.91 13.51 2.84
CA VAL A 214 -1.49 13.44 1.44
C VAL A 214 -0.04 13.93 1.28
N GLU A 215 0.30 15.07 1.87
CA GLU A 215 1.66 15.63 1.82
C GLU A 215 2.69 14.69 2.45
N ASN A 216 2.40 14.14 3.63
CA ASN A 216 3.27 13.17 4.29
C ASN A 216 3.49 11.91 3.46
N PHE A 217 2.43 11.34 2.89
CA PHE A 217 2.57 10.18 2.03
C PHE A 217 3.50 10.46 0.84
N PHE A 218 3.24 11.53 0.09
CA PHE A 218 4.05 11.88 -1.08
C PHE A 218 5.50 12.22 -0.73
N GLU A 219 5.73 12.89 0.40
CA GLU A 219 7.08 13.22 0.86
C GLU A 219 7.88 11.97 1.24
N ASN A 220 7.26 11.04 1.98
CA ASN A 220 7.99 9.89 2.51
C ASN A 220 8.06 8.71 1.54
N TRP A 221 7.13 8.59 0.58
CA TRP A 221 7.07 7.45 -0.32
C TRP A 221 8.39 7.14 -1.04
N ASN A 222 8.96 8.16 -1.70
CA ASN A 222 10.21 7.98 -2.42
C ASN A 222 11.38 7.63 -1.51
N HIS A 223 11.47 8.24 -0.31
CA HIS A 223 12.50 7.92 0.66
C HIS A 223 12.45 6.45 1.09
N VAL A 224 11.26 5.93 1.40
CA VAL A 224 11.09 4.51 1.77
C VAL A 224 11.62 3.58 0.67
N ILE A 225 11.32 3.87 -0.59
CA ILE A 225 11.80 3.04 -1.72
C ILE A 225 13.30 3.16 -1.90
N GLU A 226 13.84 4.38 -1.86
CA GLU A 226 15.28 4.66 -2.01
C GLU A 226 16.08 4.01 -0.89
N ASP A 227 15.60 4.05 0.36
CA ASP A 227 16.24 3.44 1.52
C ASP A 227 16.22 1.90 1.46
N ILE A 228 15.12 1.30 1.00
CA ILE A 228 15.05 -0.16 0.77
C ILE A 228 16.13 -0.57 -0.23
N TYR A 229 16.24 0.12 -1.37
CA TYR A 229 17.26 -0.19 -2.37
C TYR A 229 18.68 0.19 -1.93
N ALA A 230 18.85 1.19 -1.07
CA ALA A 230 20.15 1.49 -0.47
C ALA A 230 20.63 0.36 0.45
N LEU A 231 19.72 -0.30 1.17
CA LEU A 231 20.03 -1.46 2.01
C LEU A 231 20.20 -2.74 1.20
N ASN A 232 19.48 -2.88 0.08
CA ASN A 232 19.48 -4.08 -0.74
C ASN A 232 19.17 -3.77 -2.22
N PRO A 233 20.18 -3.43 -3.02
CA PRO A 233 19.98 -2.98 -4.40
C PRO A 233 19.46 -4.08 -5.34
N ASP A 234 19.68 -5.34 -4.99
CA ASP A 234 19.33 -6.50 -5.84
C ASP A 234 18.00 -7.15 -5.48
N VAL A 235 17.29 -6.63 -4.46
CA VAL A 235 16.05 -7.23 -3.99
C VAL A 235 14.95 -7.18 -5.05
N GLN A 236 14.16 -8.26 -5.14
CA GLN A 236 12.88 -8.21 -5.85
C GLN A 236 11.86 -7.52 -4.95
N LEU A 237 11.53 -6.26 -5.25
CA LEU A 237 10.55 -5.49 -4.50
C LEU A 237 9.20 -5.50 -5.22
N LEU A 238 8.13 -5.83 -4.50
CA LEU A 238 6.75 -5.67 -4.94
C LEU A 238 6.04 -4.67 -4.03
N VAL A 239 5.40 -3.68 -4.62
CA VAL A 239 4.56 -2.71 -3.93
C VAL A 239 3.11 -3.10 -4.09
N ILE A 240 2.43 -3.29 -2.95
CA ILE A 240 1.03 -3.69 -2.91
C ILE A 240 0.17 -2.45 -3.02
N GLY A 241 -0.61 -2.36 -4.10
CA GLY A 241 -1.52 -1.25 -4.32
C GLY A 241 -2.61 -1.17 -3.25
N MET A 242 -3.11 0.01 -2.99
CA MET A 242 -4.29 0.23 -2.17
C MET A 242 -5.55 -0.23 -2.92
N PHE A 243 -6.54 -0.68 -2.18
CA PHE A 243 -7.82 -1.18 -2.68
C PHE A 243 -9.00 -0.48 -2.01
N ASP A 244 -10.16 -0.51 -2.65
CA ASP A 244 -11.40 0.02 -2.11
C ASP A 244 -11.95 -0.91 -1.02
N THR A 245 -11.97 -0.46 0.22
CA THR A 245 -12.45 -1.23 1.37
C THR A 245 -13.98 -1.38 1.41
N SER A 246 -14.72 -0.73 0.51
CA SER A 246 -16.16 -0.89 0.38
C SER A 246 -16.59 -2.19 -0.31
N VAL A 247 -15.65 -2.89 -0.95
CA VAL A 247 -15.92 -4.18 -1.61
C VAL A 247 -16.15 -5.26 -0.55
N LYS A 248 -17.38 -5.75 -0.46
CA LYS A 248 -17.80 -6.77 0.52
C LYS A 248 -17.82 -8.16 -0.11
N SER A 249 -17.63 -9.19 0.72
CA SER A 249 -17.80 -10.57 0.29
C SER A 249 -19.28 -10.89 0.06
N ASP A 250 -19.58 -11.68 -0.97
CA ASP A 250 -20.94 -12.12 -1.35
C ASP A 250 -21.52 -13.19 -0.37
N ASP A 251 -21.03 -13.33 0.83
CA ASP A 251 -21.38 -14.38 1.79
C ASP A 251 -22.79 -14.22 2.42
N GLY A 252 -23.78 -13.87 1.60
CA GLY A 252 -25.18 -14.07 1.94
C GLY A 252 -25.80 -13.15 2.98
N ALA A 253 -25.21 -11.99 3.26
CA ALA A 253 -25.89 -10.93 3.99
C ALA A 253 -26.90 -10.26 3.07
N THR A 254 -28.18 -10.50 3.36
CA THR A 254 -29.35 -10.00 2.68
C THR A 254 -29.17 -8.57 2.16
N ASP A 255 -29.23 -8.45 0.83
CA ASP A 255 -29.53 -7.21 0.15
C ASP A 255 -30.76 -6.55 0.80
N THR A 256 -30.55 -5.56 1.65
CA THR A 256 -31.58 -4.57 1.85
C THR A 256 -31.64 -3.75 0.58
N GLU A 257 -32.71 -3.88 -0.15
CA GLU A 257 -33.02 -3.22 -1.43
C GLU A 257 -33.15 -1.67 -1.31
N GLU A 258 -32.23 -1.02 -0.66
CA GLU A 258 -32.20 0.44 -0.55
C GLU A 258 -30.90 1.01 -1.06
N ASN A 259 -30.60 0.88 -2.36
CA ASN A 259 -29.74 1.82 -3.11
C ASN A 259 -29.40 1.31 -4.52
N LYS A 260 -30.44 0.96 -5.28
CA LYS A 260 -30.29 0.70 -6.73
C LYS A 260 -30.61 1.90 -7.61
N ASP A 261 -30.38 3.13 -7.13
CA ASP A 261 -30.58 4.30 -8.01
C ASP A 261 -29.59 5.43 -7.65
N ASP A 262 -28.33 5.26 -8.05
CA ASP A 262 -27.47 6.42 -8.28
C ASP A 262 -26.29 6.05 -9.19
N SER A 263 -26.53 6.02 -10.50
CA SER A 263 -25.51 5.93 -11.54
C SER A 263 -24.60 7.17 -11.63
N GLN A 264 -24.58 8.02 -10.60
CA GLN A 264 -23.76 9.22 -10.45
C GLN A 264 -23.20 9.42 -9.03
N SER A 265 -23.22 8.43 -8.14
CA SER A 265 -22.52 8.55 -6.86
C SER A 265 -21.01 8.48 -7.11
N ILE A 266 -20.30 9.58 -6.81
CA ILE A 266 -18.83 9.61 -6.82
C ILE A 266 -18.37 8.65 -5.72
N ASN A 267 -17.71 7.56 -6.10
CA ASN A 267 -17.09 6.65 -5.14
C ASN A 267 -15.83 7.32 -4.56
N LEU A 268 -15.97 7.96 -3.40
CA LEU A 268 -14.87 8.64 -2.72
C LEU A 268 -13.76 7.66 -2.31
N GLY A 269 -14.09 6.42 -1.97
CA GLY A 269 -13.14 5.38 -1.63
C GLY A 269 -12.22 5.10 -2.83
N GLN A 270 -12.78 4.87 -3.99
CA GLN A 270 -12.01 4.64 -5.22
C GLN A 270 -11.14 5.85 -5.58
N MET A 271 -11.62 7.08 -5.38
CA MET A 271 -10.80 8.27 -5.63
C MET A 271 -9.56 8.34 -4.72
N VAL A 272 -9.70 7.99 -3.44
CA VAL A 272 -8.56 7.94 -2.50
C VAL A 272 -7.57 6.86 -2.95
N VAL A 273 -8.07 5.70 -3.35
CA VAL A 273 -7.26 4.60 -3.91
C VAL A 273 -6.49 5.06 -5.15
N ASP A 274 -7.14 5.74 -6.08
CA ASP A 274 -6.51 6.22 -7.31
C ASP A 274 -5.42 7.26 -7.02
N ILE A 275 -5.66 8.19 -6.08
CA ILE A 275 -4.68 9.19 -5.65
C ILE A 275 -3.45 8.52 -5.01
N ALA A 276 -3.66 7.55 -4.13
CA ALA A 276 -2.57 6.85 -3.45
C ALA A 276 -1.79 5.93 -4.38
N ASN A 277 -2.46 5.21 -5.27
CA ASN A 277 -1.81 4.30 -6.21
C ASN A 277 -1.03 5.01 -7.32
N LYS A 278 -1.32 6.29 -7.60
CA LYS A 278 -0.61 7.04 -8.63
C LYS A 278 0.90 7.11 -8.38
N PRO A 279 1.41 7.62 -7.24
CA PRO A 279 2.85 7.67 -6.99
C PRO A 279 3.47 6.27 -6.88
N MET A 280 2.71 5.26 -6.45
CA MET A 280 3.17 3.88 -6.42
C MET A 280 3.40 3.35 -7.85
N LYS A 281 2.51 3.64 -8.80
CA LYS A 281 2.66 3.25 -10.21
C LYS A 281 3.79 4.04 -10.90
N GLU A 282 3.87 5.35 -10.68
CA GLU A 282 4.96 6.19 -11.20
C GLU A 282 6.33 5.76 -10.63
N GLY A 283 6.38 5.36 -9.36
CA GLY A 283 7.56 4.83 -8.72
C GLY A 283 8.00 3.48 -9.30
N ALA A 284 7.07 2.63 -9.74
CA ALA A 284 7.42 1.37 -10.42
C ALA A 284 8.22 1.63 -11.70
N GLU A 285 7.81 2.63 -12.49
CA GLU A 285 8.55 3.05 -13.69
C GLU A 285 9.92 3.66 -13.35
N LYS A 286 10.01 4.42 -12.25
CA LYS A 286 11.24 5.12 -11.84
C LYS A 286 12.27 4.20 -11.20
N TYR A 287 11.84 3.29 -10.33
CA TYR A 287 12.72 2.49 -9.45
C TYR A 287 12.80 1.01 -9.85
N GLY A 288 11.94 0.54 -10.77
CA GLY A 288 11.95 -0.83 -11.27
C GLY A 288 11.34 -1.87 -10.34
N TYR A 289 10.58 -1.48 -9.31
CA TYR A 289 9.79 -2.44 -8.54
C TYR A 289 8.52 -2.86 -9.29
N ILE A 290 7.92 -3.96 -8.88
CA ILE A 290 6.64 -4.41 -9.44
C ILE A 290 5.50 -3.81 -8.64
N PHE A 291 4.60 -3.06 -9.29
CA PHE A 291 3.34 -2.64 -8.70
C PHE A 291 2.31 -3.77 -8.81
N VAL A 292 1.75 -4.18 -7.69
CA VAL A 292 0.71 -5.22 -7.63
C VAL A 292 -0.65 -4.57 -7.49
N ASP A 293 -1.47 -4.68 -8.52
CA ASP A 293 -2.87 -4.22 -8.48
C ASP A 293 -3.72 -5.20 -7.68
N THR A 294 -4.32 -4.73 -6.60
CA THR A 294 -5.15 -5.51 -5.68
C THR A 294 -6.64 -5.13 -5.75
N THR A 295 -7.06 -4.52 -6.85
CA THR A 295 -8.48 -4.23 -7.10
C THR A 295 -9.32 -5.49 -6.96
N GLY A 296 -10.46 -5.38 -6.29
CA GLY A 296 -11.34 -6.51 -6.01
C GLY A 296 -11.06 -7.24 -4.68
N THR A 297 -10.11 -6.76 -3.88
CA THR A 297 -9.91 -7.29 -2.52
C THR A 297 -11.16 -7.09 -1.68
N THR A 298 -11.71 -8.19 -1.16
CA THR A 298 -12.90 -8.15 -0.30
C THR A 298 -12.52 -7.85 1.15
N CYS A 299 -13.32 -6.98 1.78
CA CYS A 299 -13.09 -6.51 3.15
C CYS A 299 -14.29 -6.75 4.05
N ASP A 300 -14.06 -6.99 5.35
CA ASP A 300 -15.13 -6.99 6.34
C ASP A 300 -15.55 -5.55 6.64
N THR A 301 -14.69 -4.80 7.29
CA THR A 301 -14.90 -3.36 7.54
C THR A 301 -13.86 -2.54 6.77
N TYR A 302 -12.58 -2.66 7.15
CA TYR A 302 -11.43 -1.98 6.51
C TYR A 302 -10.29 -2.93 6.17
N HIS A 303 -10.29 -4.12 6.77
CA HIS A 303 -9.27 -5.11 6.56
C HIS A 303 -9.76 -6.23 5.64
N PRO A 304 -8.87 -6.85 4.87
CA PRO A 304 -9.24 -7.94 4.00
C PRO A 304 -9.85 -9.11 4.76
N THR A 305 -10.90 -9.69 4.21
CA THR A 305 -11.38 -11.01 4.62
C THR A 305 -10.32 -12.08 4.36
N ALA A 306 -10.52 -13.30 4.81
CA ALA A 306 -9.65 -14.43 4.43
C ALA A 306 -9.58 -14.60 2.90
N ALA A 307 -10.71 -14.41 2.19
CA ALA A 307 -10.75 -14.41 0.73
C ALA A 307 -9.99 -13.21 0.14
N GLY A 308 -10.11 -12.01 0.73
CA GLY A 308 -9.36 -10.83 0.35
C GLY A 308 -7.85 -11.02 0.49
N HIS A 309 -7.38 -11.61 1.58
CA HIS A 309 -5.96 -11.95 1.74
C HIS A 309 -5.50 -12.98 0.70
N ARG A 310 -6.32 -13.97 0.37
CA ARG A 310 -6.01 -14.94 -0.70
C ARG A 310 -5.89 -14.22 -2.04
N HIS A 311 -6.85 -13.33 -2.36
CA HIS A 311 -6.81 -12.54 -3.58
C HIS A 311 -5.50 -11.73 -3.69
N ILE A 312 -5.10 -11.01 -2.64
CA ILE A 312 -3.83 -10.27 -2.63
C ILE A 312 -2.64 -11.22 -2.88
N ALA A 313 -2.61 -12.38 -2.22
CA ALA A 313 -1.54 -13.36 -2.41
C ALA A 313 -1.47 -13.88 -3.86
N ASP A 314 -2.62 -14.19 -4.45
CA ASP A 314 -2.70 -14.66 -5.85
C ASP A 314 -2.20 -13.56 -6.81
N ARG A 315 -2.57 -12.29 -6.59
CA ARG A 315 -2.06 -11.15 -7.37
C ARG A 315 -0.54 -10.96 -7.24
N ILE A 316 0.03 -11.18 -6.05
CA ILE A 316 1.47 -11.15 -5.84
C ILE A 316 2.16 -12.28 -6.63
N LEU A 317 1.65 -13.50 -6.49
CA LEU A 317 2.21 -14.67 -7.18
C LEU A 317 2.10 -14.54 -8.71
N ASP A 318 1.00 -13.97 -9.21
CA ASP A 318 0.82 -13.68 -10.64
C ASP A 318 1.80 -12.63 -11.14
N ALA A 319 2.11 -11.62 -10.33
CA ALA A 319 3.00 -10.53 -10.69
C ALA A 319 4.49 -10.91 -10.66
N LEU A 320 4.87 -11.94 -9.87
CA LEU A 320 6.25 -12.41 -9.83
C LEU A 320 6.69 -12.93 -11.19
N PRO A 321 7.95 -12.73 -11.60
CA PRO A 321 8.48 -13.29 -12.85
C PRO A 321 8.42 -14.83 -12.87
N ASP A 322 8.21 -15.41 -14.05
CA ASP A 322 8.29 -16.85 -14.26
C ASP A 322 9.76 -17.27 -14.36
N ALA A 323 10.18 -18.20 -13.52
CA ALA A 323 11.53 -18.77 -13.57
C ALA A 323 11.73 -19.75 -14.73
N ASN A 324 10.71 -20.11 -15.46
CA ASN A 324 10.85 -20.76 -16.73
C ASN A 324 11.38 -19.74 -17.74
N PHE A 325 12.70 -19.70 -17.92
CA PHE A 325 13.33 -18.81 -18.88
C PHE A 325 12.76 -19.11 -20.28
N PRO A 326 12.00 -18.17 -20.90
CA PRO A 326 11.16 -18.53 -22.04
C PRO A 326 11.93 -18.53 -23.36
N PHE A 327 13.14 -17.96 -23.41
CA PHE A 327 13.84 -17.67 -24.64
C PHE A 327 14.69 -18.85 -25.12
N ALA A 328 14.14 -19.63 -26.06
CA ALA A 328 14.81 -20.78 -26.62
C ALA A 328 16.06 -20.45 -27.46
N ASP A 329 16.19 -19.19 -27.88
CA ASP A 329 17.33 -18.69 -28.65
C ASP A 329 18.48 -18.15 -27.81
N VAL A 330 18.39 -18.23 -26.48
CA VAL A 330 19.45 -17.91 -25.53
C VAL A 330 19.93 -19.20 -24.88
N ALA A 331 21.05 -19.71 -25.34
CA ALA A 331 21.63 -20.94 -24.80
C ALA A 331 22.10 -20.72 -23.36
N SER A 332 21.93 -21.75 -22.50
CA SER A 332 22.29 -21.67 -21.08
C SER A 332 23.79 -21.50 -20.83
N ASP A 333 24.63 -21.79 -21.83
CA ASP A 333 26.08 -21.61 -21.84
C ASP A 333 26.53 -20.33 -22.56
N SER A 334 25.59 -19.49 -22.98
CA SER A 334 25.88 -18.19 -23.56
C SER A 334 26.51 -17.26 -22.52
N GLU A 335 27.53 -16.50 -22.93
CA GLU A 335 28.14 -15.45 -22.08
C GLU A 335 27.16 -14.37 -21.64
N TYR A 336 26.02 -14.25 -22.33
CA TYR A 336 24.97 -13.27 -22.02
C TYR A 336 23.78 -13.86 -21.24
N TYR A 337 23.78 -15.16 -20.97
CA TYR A 337 22.63 -15.83 -20.37
C TYR A 337 22.22 -15.19 -19.04
N ASP A 338 23.17 -15.06 -18.12
CA ASP A 338 22.90 -14.50 -16.78
C ASP A 338 22.44 -13.03 -16.85
N ALA A 339 23.00 -12.25 -17.77
CA ALA A 339 22.63 -10.87 -17.96
C ALA A 339 21.22 -10.74 -18.56
N ILE A 340 20.87 -11.56 -19.55
CA ILE A 340 19.54 -11.58 -20.18
C ILE A 340 18.50 -12.06 -19.18
N GLU A 341 18.80 -13.12 -18.42
CA GLU A 341 17.93 -13.63 -17.37
C GLU A 341 17.68 -12.54 -16.30
N PHE A 342 18.72 -11.85 -15.85
CA PHE A 342 18.62 -10.75 -14.91
C PHE A 342 17.73 -9.62 -15.45
N MET A 343 17.96 -9.16 -16.68
CA MET A 343 17.18 -8.08 -17.31
C MET A 343 15.72 -8.47 -17.51
N TYR A 344 15.47 -9.73 -17.90
CA TYR A 344 14.12 -10.27 -18.02
C TYR A 344 13.42 -10.37 -16.67
N ARG A 345 14.09 -10.95 -15.67
CA ARG A 345 13.57 -11.11 -14.30
C ARG A 345 13.21 -9.78 -13.65
N LYS A 346 13.99 -8.72 -13.91
CA LYS A 346 13.73 -7.37 -13.41
C LYS A 346 12.70 -6.59 -14.25
N GLY A 347 12.23 -7.16 -15.34
CA GLY A 347 11.30 -6.49 -16.25
C GLY A 347 11.94 -5.35 -17.07
N TYR A 348 13.25 -5.23 -17.05
CA TYR A 348 13.98 -4.19 -17.81
C TYR A 348 13.98 -4.46 -19.31
N MET A 349 13.95 -5.72 -19.70
CA MET A 349 13.87 -6.13 -21.10
C MET A 349 12.88 -7.28 -21.25
N ALA A 350 12.01 -7.18 -22.25
CA ALA A 350 11.22 -8.29 -22.75
C ALA A 350 11.90 -8.89 -23.99
N GLY A 351 11.50 -10.11 -24.35
CA GLY A 351 11.92 -10.71 -25.61
C GLY A 351 11.32 -9.99 -26.83
N THR A 352 11.82 -10.33 -28.01
CA THR A 352 11.22 -9.91 -29.29
C THR A 352 9.91 -10.67 -29.58
N SER A 353 9.68 -11.80 -28.89
CA SER A 353 8.43 -12.54 -28.81
C SER A 353 8.36 -13.27 -27.46
N GLU A 354 7.28 -14.00 -27.21
CA GLU A 354 7.10 -14.79 -25.99
C GLU A 354 8.21 -15.86 -25.80
N THR A 355 8.86 -16.33 -26.85
CA THR A 355 9.84 -17.40 -26.81
C THR A 355 11.20 -17.06 -27.42
N GLN A 356 11.40 -15.79 -27.82
CA GLN A 356 12.66 -15.34 -28.42
C GLN A 356 13.09 -13.99 -27.83
N PHE A 357 14.34 -13.92 -27.43
CA PHE A 357 15.00 -12.69 -27.00
C PHE A 357 15.66 -11.95 -28.17
N SER A 358 16.21 -12.69 -29.13
CA SER A 358 16.97 -12.23 -30.29
C SER A 358 18.25 -11.49 -29.90
N PRO A 359 19.16 -12.14 -29.13
CA PRO A 359 20.35 -11.50 -28.57
C PRO A 359 21.29 -10.89 -29.62
N ASP A 360 21.32 -11.47 -30.83
CA ASP A 360 22.15 -10.99 -31.95
C ASP A 360 21.49 -9.86 -32.78
N SER A 361 20.28 -9.44 -32.43
CA SER A 361 19.59 -8.40 -33.13
C SER A 361 20.15 -7.02 -32.78
N ALA A 362 20.13 -6.09 -33.74
CA ALA A 362 20.53 -4.71 -33.48
C ALA A 362 19.60 -4.04 -32.45
N LEU A 363 20.19 -3.55 -31.36
CA LEU A 363 19.46 -2.80 -30.34
C LEU A 363 18.95 -1.47 -30.92
N THR A 364 17.67 -1.24 -30.88
CA THR A 364 17.09 0.04 -31.30
C THR A 364 17.33 1.11 -30.22
N LYS A 365 17.36 2.40 -30.65
CA LYS A 365 17.44 3.51 -29.67
C LYS A 365 16.29 3.49 -28.66
N ALA A 366 15.10 3.09 -29.09
CA ALA A 366 13.94 2.99 -28.23
C ALA A 366 14.12 1.88 -27.16
N ALA A 367 14.60 0.69 -27.57
CA ALA A 367 14.88 -0.40 -26.63
C ALA A 367 16.00 -0.05 -25.65
N LEU A 368 17.02 0.68 -26.09
CA LEU A 368 18.08 1.14 -25.20
C LEU A 368 17.57 2.15 -24.16
N VAL A 369 16.71 3.09 -24.57
CA VAL A 369 16.12 4.07 -23.65
C VAL A 369 15.16 3.41 -22.65
N GLN A 370 14.48 2.34 -23.06
CA GLN A 370 13.58 1.59 -22.18
C GLN A 370 14.34 0.75 -21.13
N ALA A 371 15.58 0.35 -21.43
CA ALA A 371 16.41 -0.46 -20.54
C ALA A 371 17.29 0.38 -19.58
N LEU A 372 17.40 1.70 -19.81
CA LEU A 372 18.15 2.66 -18.98
C LEU A 372 17.23 3.38 -18.00
#